data_1a08a3956ff8a0f07435951b4120aa3c
#
_entry.id   1a08a3956ff8a0f07435951b4120aa3c
#
_cell.length_a   1.000
_cell.length_b   1.000
_cell.length_c   1.000
_cell.angle_alpha   90.00
_cell.angle_beta   90.00
_cell.angle_gamma   90.00
#
_symmetry.space_group_name_H-M   'P 1'
#
loop_
_entity.id
_entity.type
_entity.pdbx_description
1 polymer ?
#
loop_
_entity_poly.entity_id
_entity_poly.type
_entity_poly.pdbx_seq_one_letter_code
_entity_poly.pdbx_strand_id
1 'polypeptide(L)'
;MKKIVPVVCAVVLALSFYSCKKSSETFKTATLDDYMPLETGKYITYQLDSLIYLAFGTRDTTISYQVKYQVDSLITDNLGRPAYRIFRYIRKTPANAWAPDGTVMAVNATNSVELVENNLRYIKLNLPVKDGHSWKGNSYI
;
A
#
# COMPACT_ATOMS: atom_id res chain seq x y z
N MET A 1 28.93 63.92 -6.47
CA MET A 1 28.31 62.70 -7.08
C MET A 1 29.21 61.45 -7.11
N LYS A 2 30.54 61.53 -6.89
CA LYS A 2 31.47 60.35 -6.96
C LYS A 2 31.50 59.43 -5.72
N LYS A 3 30.89 59.80 -4.58
CA LYS A 3 30.93 59.02 -3.35
C LYS A 3 29.66 58.17 -3.09
N ILE A 4 28.62 58.31 -3.87
CA ILE A 4 27.33 57.59 -3.70
C ILE A 4 27.37 56.18 -4.37
N VAL A 5 28.12 56.06 -5.46
CA VAL A 5 28.21 54.80 -6.20
C VAL A 5 28.78 53.63 -5.39
N PRO A 6 29.89 53.78 -4.61
CA PRO A 6 30.42 52.67 -3.84
C PRO A 6 29.48 52.24 -2.68
N VAL A 7 28.71 53.17 -2.13
CA VAL A 7 27.76 52.86 -1.04
C VAL A 7 26.57 52.07 -1.61
N VAL A 8 26.05 52.39 -2.80
CA VAL A 8 24.98 51.67 -3.45
C VAL A 8 25.44 50.27 -3.82
N CYS A 9 26.66 50.09 -4.36
CA CYS A 9 27.21 48.77 -4.66
C CYS A 9 27.35 47.89 -3.43
N ALA A 10 27.80 48.47 -2.28
CA ALA A 10 27.94 47.72 -1.03
C ALA A 10 26.59 47.24 -0.47
N VAL A 11 25.52 48.05 -0.60
CA VAL A 11 24.17 47.69 -0.18
C VAL A 11 23.58 46.59 -1.07
N VAL A 12 23.77 46.64 -2.39
CA VAL A 12 23.32 45.59 -3.31
C VAL A 12 24.04 44.27 -3.07
N LEU A 13 25.36 44.30 -2.79
CA LEU A 13 26.11 43.09 -2.40
C LEU A 13 25.61 42.49 -1.08
N ALA A 14 25.30 43.31 -0.07
CA ALA A 14 24.80 42.84 1.21
C ALA A 14 23.41 42.20 1.09
N LEU A 15 22.55 42.67 0.20
CA LEU A 15 21.22 42.10 -0.06
C LEU A 15 21.26 40.75 -0.78
N SER A 16 22.32 40.46 -1.54
CA SER A 16 22.47 39.17 -2.24
C SER A 16 22.78 37.99 -1.30
N PHE A 17 23.25 38.21 -0.09
CA PHE A 17 23.50 37.16 0.90
C PHE A 17 22.25 36.71 1.67
N TYR A 18 21.12 37.40 1.55
CA TYR A 18 19.87 37.01 2.22
C TYR A 18 18.99 36.01 1.43
N SER A 19 19.39 35.62 0.23
CA SER A 19 18.56 34.80 -0.65
C SER A 19 19.05 33.36 -0.74
N CYS A 20 19.07 32.63 0.37
CA CYS A 20 19.01 31.16 0.33
C CYS A 20 18.65 30.59 1.70
N LYS A 21 17.37 30.67 2.08
CA LYS A 21 16.85 29.67 3.02
C LYS A 21 16.61 28.39 2.20
N LYS A 22 17.57 27.49 2.23
CA LYS A 22 17.37 26.11 1.82
C LYS A 22 16.36 25.51 2.80
N SER A 23 15.08 25.49 2.46
CA SER A 23 14.11 24.65 3.16
C SER A 23 14.49 23.21 2.82
N SER A 24 15.19 22.54 3.70
CA SER A 24 15.33 21.10 3.62
C SER A 24 13.98 20.51 3.98
N GLU A 25 13.18 20.18 2.99
CA GLU A 25 12.04 19.30 3.20
C GLU A 25 12.61 17.97 3.69
N THR A 26 12.35 17.63 4.93
CA THR A 26 12.63 16.30 5.45
C THR A 26 11.58 15.38 4.82
N PHE A 27 11.96 14.70 3.74
CA PHE A 27 11.14 13.65 3.17
C PHE A 27 10.97 12.55 4.23
N LYS A 28 9.75 12.40 4.74
CA LYS A 28 9.40 11.29 5.61
C LYS A 28 9.47 10.02 4.75
N THR A 29 10.39 9.13 5.08
CA THR A 29 10.45 7.83 4.41
C THR A 29 9.13 7.09 4.66
N ALA A 30 8.43 6.71 3.59
CA ALA A 30 7.21 5.94 3.70
C ALA A 30 7.49 4.58 4.35
N THR A 31 6.62 4.18 5.26
CA THR A 31 6.66 2.89 5.93
C THR A 31 5.64 1.93 5.32
N LEU A 32 5.75 0.63 5.60
CA LEU A 32 4.75 -0.35 5.13
C LEU A 32 3.35 -0.06 5.68
N ASP A 33 3.26 0.46 6.91
CA ASP A 33 2.00 0.80 7.55
C ASP A 33 1.27 1.98 6.88
N ASP A 34 2.00 2.86 6.18
CA ASP A 34 1.39 3.93 5.37
C ASP A 34 0.58 3.36 4.18
N TYR A 35 0.95 2.17 3.69
CA TYR A 35 0.30 1.51 2.56
C TYR A 35 -0.67 0.39 2.97
N MET A 36 -0.33 -0.33 4.01
CA MET A 36 -1.13 -1.46 4.52
C MET A 36 -1.17 -1.44 6.05
N PRO A 37 -2.02 -0.58 6.65
CA PRO A 37 -2.16 -0.49 8.10
C PRO A 37 -2.90 -1.73 8.63
N LEU A 38 -2.14 -2.70 9.16
CA LEU A 38 -2.67 -3.93 9.73
C LEU A 38 -3.02 -3.72 11.21
N GLU A 39 -4.26 -3.37 11.48
CA GLU A 39 -4.80 -3.20 12.83
C GLU A 39 -6.06 -4.05 12.99
N THR A 40 -6.18 -4.75 14.11
CA THR A 40 -7.35 -5.58 14.43
C THR A 40 -8.65 -4.78 14.34
N GLY A 41 -9.63 -5.31 13.62
CA GLY A 41 -10.93 -4.69 13.37
C GLY A 41 -10.98 -3.83 12.11
N LYS A 42 -9.85 -3.39 11.55
CA LYS A 42 -9.84 -2.69 10.25
C LYS A 42 -10.31 -3.62 9.14
N TYR A 43 -11.01 -3.06 8.19
CA TYR A 43 -11.46 -3.80 7.01
C TYR A 43 -11.46 -2.93 5.75
N ILE A 44 -11.43 -3.61 4.61
CA ILE A 44 -11.62 -3.00 3.30
C ILE A 44 -12.61 -3.84 2.50
N THR A 45 -13.43 -3.17 1.68
CA THR A 45 -14.42 -3.83 0.82
C THR A 45 -14.11 -3.52 -0.64
N TYR A 46 -14.17 -4.56 -1.46
CA TYR A 46 -13.97 -4.49 -2.91
C TYR A 46 -15.20 -5.00 -3.63
N GLN A 47 -15.41 -4.54 -4.87
CA GLN A 47 -16.24 -5.23 -5.84
C GLN A 47 -15.39 -6.29 -6.53
N LEU A 48 -15.93 -7.51 -6.65
CA LEU A 48 -15.35 -8.63 -7.37
C LEU A 48 -16.27 -8.98 -8.53
N ASP A 49 -15.81 -8.78 -9.75
CA ASP A 49 -16.50 -9.20 -10.95
C ASP A 49 -15.88 -10.50 -11.45
N SER A 50 -16.67 -11.58 -11.41
CA SER A 50 -16.26 -12.92 -11.82
C SER A 50 -16.81 -13.23 -13.21
N LEU A 51 -15.92 -13.40 -14.18
CA LEU A 51 -16.27 -13.84 -15.52
C LEU A 51 -16.42 -15.38 -15.52
N ILE A 52 -17.61 -15.85 -15.88
CA ILE A 52 -17.93 -17.27 -15.92
C ILE A 52 -18.20 -17.69 -17.36
N TYR A 53 -17.51 -18.72 -17.81
CA TYR A 53 -17.73 -19.33 -19.11
C TYR A 53 -18.78 -20.42 -19.02
N LEU A 54 -19.85 -20.29 -19.82
CA LEU A 54 -20.96 -21.22 -19.89
C LEU A 54 -20.92 -21.99 -21.19
N ALA A 55 -21.66 -23.09 -21.24
CA ALA A 55 -21.85 -23.90 -22.45
C ALA A 55 -20.52 -24.22 -23.17
N PHE A 56 -19.54 -24.78 -22.43
CA PHE A 56 -18.19 -25.11 -22.93
C PHE A 56 -17.45 -23.96 -23.58
N GLY A 57 -17.62 -22.73 -23.03
CA GLY A 57 -16.93 -21.54 -23.50
C GLY A 57 -17.59 -20.81 -24.67
N THR A 58 -18.78 -21.26 -25.14
CA THR A 58 -19.50 -20.58 -26.23
C THR A 58 -20.26 -19.32 -25.79
N ARG A 59 -20.45 -19.14 -24.48
CA ARG A 59 -21.05 -17.95 -23.86
C ARG A 59 -20.31 -17.63 -22.57
N ASP A 60 -20.33 -16.36 -22.19
CA ASP A 60 -19.83 -15.89 -20.93
C ASP A 60 -20.88 -15.06 -20.18
N THR A 61 -20.68 -14.90 -18.90
CA THR A 61 -21.47 -14.00 -18.06
C THR A 61 -20.60 -13.47 -16.93
N THR A 62 -20.84 -12.24 -16.51
CA THR A 62 -20.17 -11.65 -15.35
C THR A 62 -21.11 -11.65 -14.15
N ILE A 63 -20.66 -12.18 -13.04
CA ILE A 63 -21.36 -12.12 -11.75
C ILE A 63 -20.56 -11.23 -10.81
N SER A 64 -21.21 -10.18 -10.31
CA SER A 64 -20.61 -9.25 -9.37
C SER A 64 -20.91 -9.65 -7.93
N TYR A 65 -19.88 -9.51 -7.08
CA TYR A 65 -19.94 -9.74 -5.64
C TYR A 65 -19.30 -8.57 -4.92
N GLN A 66 -19.57 -8.44 -3.61
CA GLN A 66 -18.76 -7.66 -2.71
C GLN A 66 -17.90 -8.60 -1.87
N VAL A 67 -16.62 -8.28 -1.73
CA VAL A 67 -15.66 -9.01 -0.91
C VAL A 67 -15.12 -8.08 0.15
N LYS A 68 -15.08 -8.55 1.40
CA LYS A 68 -14.54 -7.81 2.55
C LYS A 68 -13.37 -8.58 3.15
N TYR A 69 -12.22 -7.91 3.27
CA TYR A 69 -11.08 -8.38 4.06
C TYR A 69 -11.09 -7.65 5.40
N GLN A 70 -11.11 -8.38 6.49
CA GLN A 70 -11.14 -7.82 7.83
C GLN A 70 -10.01 -8.40 8.68
N VAL A 71 -9.16 -7.53 9.22
CA VAL A 71 -8.09 -7.92 10.14
C VAL A 71 -8.72 -8.43 11.42
N ASP A 72 -8.45 -9.69 11.77
CA ASP A 72 -9.04 -10.36 12.92
C ASP A 72 -8.13 -10.26 14.14
N SER A 73 -6.91 -10.77 14.03
CA SER A 73 -6.01 -10.85 15.18
C SER A 73 -4.54 -10.88 14.77
N LEU A 74 -3.69 -10.42 15.72
CA LEU A 74 -2.25 -10.63 15.64
C LEU A 74 -1.95 -12.10 15.93
N ILE A 75 -1.12 -12.71 15.11
CA ILE A 75 -0.63 -14.10 15.21
C ILE A 75 0.88 -14.12 14.98
N THR A 76 1.48 -15.29 15.04
CA THR A 76 2.90 -15.49 14.70
C THR A 76 3.00 -16.42 13.49
N ASP A 77 3.83 -16.08 12.52
CA ASP A 77 4.09 -16.97 11.38
C ASP A 77 5.11 -18.08 11.73
N ASN A 78 5.32 -19.02 10.81
CA ASN A 78 6.22 -20.16 11.02
C ASN A 78 7.71 -19.76 11.19
N LEU A 79 8.07 -18.50 10.89
CA LEU A 79 9.40 -17.96 11.11
C LEU A 79 9.50 -17.15 12.42
N GLY A 80 8.46 -17.18 13.27
CA GLY A 80 8.41 -16.42 14.52
C GLY A 80 8.15 -14.93 14.34
N ARG A 81 7.73 -14.47 13.16
CA ARG A 81 7.49 -13.06 12.88
C ARG A 81 6.05 -12.68 13.23
N PRO A 82 5.80 -11.44 13.69
CA PRO A 82 4.44 -10.92 13.84
C PRO A 82 3.69 -10.97 12.50
N ALA A 83 2.48 -11.50 12.53
CA ALA A 83 1.61 -11.63 11.37
C ALA A 83 0.17 -11.34 11.77
N TYR A 84 -0.68 -11.05 10.81
CA TYR A 84 -2.09 -10.78 11.05
C TYR A 84 -2.95 -11.79 10.31
N ARG A 85 -3.91 -12.37 11.03
CA ARG A 85 -4.98 -13.16 10.43
C ARG A 85 -6.03 -12.21 9.88
N ILE A 86 -6.44 -12.44 8.63
CA ILE A 86 -7.43 -11.65 7.92
C ILE A 86 -8.52 -12.59 7.46
N PHE A 87 -9.75 -12.35 7.87
CA PHE A 87 -10.91 -13.07 7.34
C PHE A 87 -11.40 -12.41 6.07
N ARG A 88 -11.65 -13.24 5.07
CA ARG A 88 -12.31 -12.86 3.84
C ARG A 88 -13.77 -13.29 3.89
N TYR A 89 -14.64 -12.34 3.56
CA TYR A 89 -16.08 -12.54 3.46
C TYR A 89 -16.56 -12.15 2.08
N ILE A 90 -17.64 -12.79 1.63
CA ILE A 90 -18.28 -12.50 0.36
C ILE A 90 -19.78 -12.30 0.54
N ARG A 91 -20.39 -11.46 -0.30
CA ARG A 91 -21.83 -11.35 -0.46
C ARG A 91 -22.19 -10.94 -1.87
N LYS A 92 -23.38 -11.31 -2.31
CA LYS A 92 -23.81 -11.01 -3.69
C LYS A 92 -24.25 -9.52 -3.83
N THR A 93 -24.99 -9.00 -2.86
CA THR A 93 -25.47 -7.62 -2.86
C THR A 93 -25.37 -7.02 -1.45
N PRO A 94 -25.46 -5.69 -1.29
CA PRO A 94 -25.48 -5.05 0.02
C PRO A 94 -26.61 -5.54 0.95
N ALA A 95 -27.70 -6.04 0.40
CA ALA A 95 -28.82 -6.57 1.17
C ALA A 95 -28.56 -7.98 1.76
N ASN A 96 -27.55 -8.69 1.25
CA ASN A 96 -27.20 -10.00 1.77
C ASN A 96 -26.25 -9.90 2.97
N ALA A 97 -26.39 -10.82 3.91
CA ALA A 97 -25.42 -10.99 4.98
C ALA A 97 -24.04 -11.41 4.40
N TRP A 98 -22.97 -11.06 5.11
CA TRP A 98 -21.64 -11.52 4.79
C TRP A 98 -21.48 -13.01 5.10
N ALA A 99 -21.03 -13.79 4.14
CA ALA A 99 -20.68 -15.20 4.31
C ALA A 99 -19.14 -15.35 4.39
N PRO A 100 -18.61 -16.22 5.26
CA PRO A 100 -17.19 -16.56 5.25
C PRO A 100 -16.76 -17.11 3.88
N ASP A 101 -15.61 -16.66 3.39
CA ASP A 101 -15.08 -17.05 2.07
C ASP A 101 -13.64 -17.55 2.14
N GLY A 102 -12.87 -17.19 3.16
CA GLY A 102 -11.52 -17.68 3.35
C GLY A 102 -10.77 -16.95 4.45
N THR A 103 -9.51 -17.34 4.61
CA THR A 103 -8.58 -16.73 5.54
C THR A 103 -7.26 -16.43 4.83
N VAL A 104 -6.71 -15.27 5.09
CA VAL A 104 -5.42 -14.80 4.58
C VAL A 104 -4.54 -14.46 5.78
N MET A 105 -3.24 -14.69 5.67
CA MET A 105 -2.26 -14.18 6.63
C MET A 105 -1.45 -13.08 5.97
N ALA A 106 -1.30 -11.95 6.65
CA ALA A 106 -0.46 -10.84 6.22
C ALA A 106 0.74 -10.66 7.16
N VAL A 107 1.92 -10.41 6.61
CA VAL A 107 3.15 -10.16 7.36
C VAL A 107 3.76 -8.86 6.85
N ASN A 108 3.96 -7.88 7.75
CA ASN A 108 4.83 -6.75 7.48
C ASN A 108 6.27 -7.18 7.81
N ALA A 109 7.00 -7.59 6.77
CA ALA A 109 8.43 -7.85 6.88
C ALA A 109 9.20 -6.51 6.85
N THR A 110 10.53 -6.53 6.94
CA THR A 110 11.34 -5.30 7.04
C THR A 110 11.08 -4.30 5.90
N ASN A 111 10.97 -4.80 4.66
CA ASN A 111 10.81 -3.96 3.47
C ASN A 111 9.68 -4.43 2.56
N SER A 112 8.85 -5.37 3.00
CA SER A 112 7.79 -5.93 2.16
C SER A 112 6.55 -6.31 2.95
N VAL A 113 5.40 -6.23 2.28
CA VAL A 113 4.16 -6.84 2.75
C VAL A 113 4.00 -8.17 2.05
N GLU A 114 3.94 -9.23 2.83
CA GLU A 114 3.71 -10.59 2.34
C GLU A 114 2.28 -11.01 2.66
N LEU A 115 1.60 -11.63 1.70
CA LEU A 115 0.30 -12.27 1.90
C LEU A 115 0.41 -13.77 1.64
N VAL A 116 -0.16 -14.56 2.55
CA VAL A 116 -0.31 -16.01 2.38
C VAL A 116 -1.78 -16.31 2.20
N GLU A 117 -2.13 -16.82 1.04
CA GLU A 117 -3.47 -17.25 0.66
C GLU A 117 -3.37 -18.61 -0.03
N ASN A 118 -4.22 -19.56 0.34
CA ASN A 118 -4.22 -20.93 -0.21
C ASN A 118 -2.84 -21.62 -0.13
N ASN A 119 -2.11 -21.42 0.96
CA ASN A 119 -0.74 -21.91 1.19
C ASN A 119 0.33 -21.34 0.24
N LEU A 120 0.00 -20.35 -0.58
CA LEU A 120 0.93 -19.64 -1.43
C LEU A 120 1.28 -18.30 -0.82
N ARG A 121 2.58 -17.98 -0.77
CA ARG A 121 3.09 -16.71 -0.24
C ARG A 121 3.46 -15.78 -1.38
N TYR A 122 2.94 -14.56 -1.32
CA TYR A 122 3.19 -13.51 -2.31
C TYR A 122 3.76 -12.26 -1.65
N ILE A 123 4.71 -11.60 -2.31
CA ILE A 123 5.14 -10.25 -1.96
C ILE A 123 4.19 -9.29 -2.67
N LYS A 124 3.26 -8.68 -1.92
CA LYS A 124 2.25 -7.76 -2.47
C LYS A 124 2.76 -6.33 -2.61
N LEU A 125 3.69 -5.93 -1.75
CA LEU A 125 4.34 -4.64 -1.79
C LEU A 125 5.81 -4.81 -1.40
N ASN A 126 6.70 -4.06 -2.04
CA ASN A 126 8.12 -3.98 -1.67
C ASN A 126 8.57 -2.52 -1.71
N LEU A 127 9.28 -2.09 -0.68
CA LEU A 127 9.84 -0.74 -0.58
C LEU A 127 11.18 -0.64 -1.33
N PRO A 128 11.53 0.55 -1.83
CA PRO A 128 10.78 1.81 -1.80
C PRO A 128 9.70 1.87 -2.89
N VAL A 129 8.55 2.47 -2.57
CA VAL A 129 7.53 2.76 -3.59
C VAL A 129 7.94 4.00 -4.36
N LYS A 130 8.51 3.80 -5.53
CA LYS A 130 8.97 4.88 -6.44
C LYS A 130 8.88 4.42 -7.89
N ASP A 131 8.88 5.38 -8.79
CA ASP A 131 8.91 5.11 -10.23
C ASP A 131 10.12 4.24 -10.64
N GLY A 132 9.89 3.27 -11.53
CA GLY A 132 10.89 2.31 -11.98
C GLY A 132 11.25 1.19 -10.99
N HIS A 133 10.70 1.20 -9.75
CA HIS A 133 10.92 0.09 -8.83
C HIS A 133 10.03 -1.11 -9.18
N SER A 134 10.63 -2.30 -9.25
CA SER A 134 9.93 -3.54 -9.55
C SER A 134 10.39 -4.68 -8.64
N TRP A 135 9.52 -5.66 -8.41
CA TRP A 135 9.84 -6.85 -7.64
C TRP A 135 9.10 -8.08 -8.19
N LYS A 136 9.59 -9.26 -7.82
CA LYS A 136 8.93 -10.52 -8.14
C LYS A 136 7.94 -10.85 -7.03
N GLY A 137 6.65 -10.66 -7.26
CA GLY A 137 5.58 -10.94 -6.29
C GLY A 137 5.46 -12.41 -5.91
N ASN A 138 5.88 -13.32 -6.78
CA ASN A 138 5.82 -14.78 -6.62
C ASN A 138 7.18 -15.43 -6.28
N SER A 139 8.10 -14.71 -5.63
CA SER A 139 9.46 -15.23 -5.35
C SER A 139 9.50 -16.47 -4.44
N TYR A 140 8.39 -16.80 -3.79
CA TYR A 140 8.25 -17.96 -2.89
C TYR A 140 7.51 -19.15 -3.52
N ILE A 141 7.20 -19.10 -4.82
CA ILE A 141 6.42 -20.10 -5.55
C ILE A 141 7.27 -20.69 -6.67
#